data_dc500b2616743ae0f342f3762bccd1ea
#
_entry.id   dc500b2616743ae0f342f3762bccd1ea
#
_cell.length_a   1.000
_cell.length_b   1.000
_cell.length_c   1.000
_cell.angle_alpha   90.00
_cell.angle_beta   90.00
_cell.angle_gamma   90.00
#
_symmetry.space_group_name_H-M   'P 1'
#
loop_
_entity.id
_entity.type
_entity.pdbx_description
1 polymer ?
#
loop_
_entity_poly.entity_id
_entity_poly.type
_entity_poly.pdbx_seq_one_letter_code
_entity_poly.pdbx_strand_id
1 'polypeptide(L)'
;MKFRHFIYATLLLASCATTKDATDAAQGVIKDTHNSSVNAAQENKNRMTIKRYNTPNGFAFSLLEYITGKETQENICISPASAECALAMVANGARERTLEQILSTLNSKSLDSLNNKEIYKQPIKESGTKLTLANSIWVNKKQPVKEQFIADNKKYHNAYVSNVPFNDNTASTINEWCSQNTNGKINNIVDKLDDKTKMLLINALYLKGAWMDEFNKNATTDEPFTKADGTTTTVKMMHQTLTTSYNLDNNLRMISMPIAESYIWVWFILPRKGMSMSEAAAHLATNFNKLCKGAYHSQRVKLSLPRFSIEYKTSLKESLMALGMTDAFDKNANFGGISDKPLYIDDVMQNTYLKIDEKGAEAAAITHVSVGYLAMRPTKEPIEVKFDRPFLYVITDVMTNSILFTGQVGNPTE
;
A
#
# COMPACT_ATOMS: atom_id res chain seq x y z
N MET A 1 5.36 -57.47 27.95
CA MET A 1 6.63 -57.57 28.69
C MET A 1 7.11 -56.15 28.89
N LYS A 2 6.82 -55.50 29.99
CA LYS A 2 7.45 -55.36 31.33
C LYS A 2 8.98 -55.14 31.24
N PHE A 3 9.43 -53.93 31.70
CA PHE A 3 10.34 -53.57 32.80
C PHE A 3 10.72 -52.10 32.61
N ARG A 4 10.39 -51.16 33.41
CA ARG A 4 10.63 -50.71 34.80
C ARG A 4 12.11 -50.86 35.26
N HIS A 5 12.73 -49.73 35.66
CA HIS A 5 13.44 -49.45 36.95
C HIS A 5 14.40 -48.28 36.69
N PHE A 6 14.82 -47.42 37.59
CA PHE A 6 14.56 -46.96 38.94
C PHE A 6 15.68 -45.94 39.24
N ILE A 7 15.33 -44.96 40.01
CA ILE A 7 16.08 -43.83 40.56
C ILE A 7 17.20 -44.32 41.49
N TYR A 8 18.31 -43.55 41.58
CA TYR A 8 19.02 -43.35 42.88
C TYR A 8 19.55 -41.93 43.03
N ALA A 9 19.07 -41.29 44.08
CA ALA A 9 19.57 -40.06 44.67
C ALA A 9 20.73 -40.37 45.61
N THR A 10 21.77 -39.53 45.62
CA THR A 10 22.73 -39.47 46.72
C THR A 10 22.84 -38.04 47.22
N LEU A 11 22.35 -37.85 48.44
CA LEU A 11 22.65 -36.70 49.29
C LEU A 11 24.09 -36.78 49.79
N LEU A 12 24.81 -35.65 49.79
CA LEU A 12 25.92 -35.40 50.70
C LEU A 12 25.82 -33.96 51.21
N LEU A 13 25.63 -33.88 52.53
CA LEU A 13 25.65 -32.66 53.32
C LEU A 13 27.11 -32.24 53.61
N ALA A 14 27.39 -30.94 53.41
CA ALA A 14 28.43 -30.24 54.18
C ALA A 14 28.17 -28.72 54.19
N SER A 15 27.78 -28.27 55.32
CA SER A 15 28.06 -27.11 56.21
C SER A 15 28.01 -25.68 55.62
N CYS A 16 27.13 -24.96 56.32
CA CYS A 16 27.04 -23.49 56.53
C CYS A 16 28.27 -22.64 56.24
N ALA A 17 28.03 -21.63 55.38
CA ALA A 17 28.46 -20.24 55.60
C ALA A 17 27.62 -19.27 54.73
N THR A 18 26.96 -18.30 55.39
CA THR A 18 26.44 -17.00 54.95
C THR A 18 25.61 -16.96 53.70
N THR A 19 24.33 -17.20 53.89
CA THR A 19 23.28 -17.19 52.85
C THR A 19 22.46 -15.91 52.83
N LYS A 20 23.04 -14.76 52.53
CA LYS A 20 22.22 -13.57 52.22
C LYS A 20 22.48 -13.00 50.83
N ASP A 21 23.70 -13.08 50.34
CA ASP A 21 24.04 -12.48 49.04
C ASP A 21 23.75 -13.40 47.83
N ALA A 22 23.60 -14.72 48.04
CA ALA A 22 23.30 -15.67 46.96
C ALA A 22 21.81 -15.74 46.58
N THR A 23 20.90 -15.39 47.50
CA THR A 23 19.45 -15.41 47.28
C THR A 23 18.98 -14.17 46.50
N ASP A 24 19.61 -13.02 46.72
CA ASP A 24 19.26 -11.79 45.97
C ASP A 24 19.80 -11.83 44.54
N ALA A 25 20.96 -12.42 44.29
CA ALA A 25 21.49 -12.62 42.94
C ALA A 25 20.66 -13.64 42.13
N ALA A 26 20.18 -14.72 42.74
CA ALA A 26 19.35 -15.72 42.09
C ALA A 26 17.93 -15.22 41.83
N GLN A 27 17.36 -14.37 42.68
CA GLN A 27 16.06 -13.74 42.47
C GLN A 27 16.12 -12.61 41.41
N GLY A 28 17.24 -11.91 41.29
CA GLY A 28 17.47 -10.92 40.23
C GLY A 28 17.52 -11.56 38.83
N VAL A 29 18.29 -12.63 38.67
CA VAL A 29 18.44 -13.37 37.41
C VAL A 29 17.11 -14.05 36.96
N ILE A 30 16.33 -14.57 37.92
CA ILE A 30 15.02 -15.18 37.61
C ILE A 30 13.98 -14.12 37.26
N LYS A 31 14.03 -12.92 37.86
CA LYS A 31 13.14 -11.83 37.51
C LYS A 31 13.47 -11.24 36.13
N ASP A 32 14.75 -11.09 35.79
CA ASP A 32 15.15 -10.55 34.47
C ASP A 32 14.89 -11.54 33.32
N THR A 33 15.07 -12.85 33.57
CA THR A 33 14.71 -13.87 32.54
C THR A 33 13.20 -14.05 32.42
N HIS A 34 12.42 -13.88 33.50
CA HIS A 34 10.96 -13.94 33.41
C HIS A 34 10.36 -12.68 32.76
N ASN A 35 10.90 -11.49 33.07
CA ASN A 35 10.48 -10.26 32.41
C ASN A 35 10.88 -10.20 30.92
N SER A 36 12.06 -10.69 30.54
CA SER A 36 12.46 -10.75 29.14
C SER A 36 11.63 -11.77 28.34
N SER A 37 11.25 -12.90 28.93
CA SER A 37 10.39 -13.90 28.29
C SER A 37 8.91 -13.46 28.23
N VAL A 38 8.42 -12.73 29.23
CA VAL A 38 7.07 -12.16 29.26
C VAL A 38 6.97 -11.00 28.26
N ASN A 39 7.98 -10.12 28.18
CA ASN A 39 8.02 -9.05 27.20
C ASN A 39 8.15 -9.59 25.77
N ALA A 40 8.99 -10.60 25.52
CA ALA A 40 9.09 -11.26 24.21
C ALA A 40 7.80 -12.01 23.83
N ALA A 41 7.08 -12.59 24.81
CA ALA A 41 5.77 -13.22 24.59
C ALA A 41 4.65 -12.19 24.41
N GLN A 42 4.75 -11.01 25.04
CA GLN A 42 3.83 -9.90 24.89
C GLN A 42 4.05 -9.15 23.56
N GLU A 43 5.31 -8.96 23.14
CA GLU A 43 5.66 -8.45 21.80
C GLU A 43 5.24 -9.41 20.68
N ASN A 44 5.33 -10.73 20.92
CA ASN A 44 4.83 -11.72 19.95
C ASN A 44 3.30 -11.79 19.87
N LYS A 45 2.57 -11.46 20.94
CA LYS A 45 1.11 -11.37 20.91
C LYS A 45 0.59 -10.12 20.22
N ASN A 46 1.38 -9.04 20.14
CA ASN A 46 1.06 -7.81 19.43
C ASN A 46 1.53 -7.80 17.96
N ARG A 47 2.25 -8.82 17.49
CA ARG A 47 2.48 -9.01 16.06
C ARG A 47 1.18 -9.52 15.45
N MET A 48 0.40 -8.58 14.92
CA MET A 48 -0.69 -8.90 13.99
C MET A 48 -0.12 -9.82 12.91
N THR A 49 -0.51 -11.11 12.93
CA THR A 49 -0.09 -12.04 11.87
C THR A 49 -0.85 -11.65 10.62
N ILE A 50 -0.19 -10.94 9.72
CA ILE A 50 -0.82 -10.53 8.47
C ILE A 50 -1.03 -11.75 7.60
N LYS A 51 -2.22 -11.88 7.10
CA LYS A 51 -2.55 -12.90 6.12
C LYS A 51 -2.00 -12.47 4.76
N ARG A 52 -1.08 -13.25 4.20
CA ARG A 52 -0.68 -13.11 2.80
C ARG A 52 -1.69 -13.82 1.92
N TYR A 53 -2.22 -13.10 0.94
CA TYR A 53 -3.20 -13.66 0.01
C TYR A 53 -2.50 -14.09 -1.28
N ASN A 54 -2.58 -15.37 -1.61
CA ASN A 54 -2.04 -15.91 -2.86
C ASN A 54 -3.06 -15.73 -4.00
N THR A 55 -3.39 -14.48 -4.28
CA THR A 55 -4.28 -14.05 -5.38
C THR A 55 -3.55 -13.06 -6.27
N PRO A 56 -4.00 -12.79 -7.50
CA PRO A 56 -3.33 -11.86 -8.41
C PRO A 56 -3.03 -10.48 -7.81
N ASN A 57 -3.93 -9.99 -6.94
CA ASN A 57 -3.78 -8.71 -6.24
C ASN A 57 -3.51 -8.88 -4.74
N GLY A 58 -3.01 -10.07 -4.33
CA GLY A 58 -2.82 -10.42 -2.92
C GLY A 58 -1.90 -9.47 -2.17
N PHE A 59 -0.79 -9.07 -2.78
CA PHE A 59 0.13 -8.09 -2.19
C PHE A 59 -0.57 -6.76 -1.87
N ALA A 60 -1.33 -6.23 -2.83
CA ALA A 60 -2.01 -4.95 -2.68
C ALA A 60 -3.02 -4.95 -1.53
N PHE A 61 -3.83 -5.99 -1.43
CA PHE A 61 -4.83 -6.10 -0.37
C PHE A 61 -4.25 -6.50 1.00
N SER A 62 -3.18 -7.30 1.03
CA SER A 62 -2.46 -7.56 2.28
C SER A 62 -1.85 -6.27 2.85
N LEU A 63 -1.30 -5.42 1.97
CA LEU A 63 -0.76 -4.12 2.36
C LEU A 63 -1.88 -3.19 2.86
N LEU A 64 -3.01 -3.11 2.14
CA LEU A 64 -4.16 -2.31 2.53
C LEU A 64 -4.76 -2.77 3.86
N GLU A 65 -4.96 -4.09 4.04
CA GLU A 65 -5.47 -4.66 5.29
C GLU A 65 -4.59 -4.29 6.49
N TYR A 66 -3.27 -4.41 6.32
CA TYR A 66 -2.33 -4.05 7.39
C TYR A 66 -2.41 -2.57 7.74
N ILE A 67 -2.32 -1.70 6.73
CA ILE A 67 -2.29 -0.26 6.96
C ILE A 67 -3.62 0.21 7.56
N THR A 68 -4.76 -0.21 7.02
CA THR A 68 -6.08 0.17 7.55
C THR A 68 -6.37 -0.40 8.94
N GLY A 69 -5.68 -1.46 9.34
CA GLY A 69 -5.78 -2.04 10.68
C GLY A 69 -4.87 -1.40 11.72
N LYS A 70 -3.85 -0.67 11.29
CA LYS A 70 -2.82 -0.07 12.16
C LYS A 70 -2.88 1.45 12.23
N GLU A 71 -3.18 2.09 11.11
CA GLU A 71 -3.18 3.55 11.00
C GLU A 71 -4.36 4.18 11.73
N THR A 72 -4.07 5.31 12.37
CA THR A 72 -5.09 6.17 13.00
C THR A 72 -5.58 7.26 12.05
N GLN A 73 -4.95 7.44 10.89
CA GLN A 73 -5.34 8.42 9.90
C GLN A 73 -6.68 8.06 9.28
N GLU A 74 -7.59 9.03 9.20
CA GLU A 74 -8.92 8.83 8.64
C GLU A 74 -8.85 8.53 7.13
N ASN A 75 -7.91 9.16 6.42
CA ASN A 75 -7.72 8.99 4.98
C ASN A 75 -6.38 8.29 4.70
N ILE A 76 -6.41 7.27 3.86
CA ILE A 76 -5.24 6.50 3.43
C ILE A 76 -5.21 6.45 1.91
N CYS A 77 -4.04 6.64 1.34
CA CYS A 77 -3.80 6.48 -0.08
C CYS A 77 -2.45 5.79 -0.29
N ILE A 78 -2.45 4.57 -0.77
CA ILE A 78 -1.23 3.83 -1.10
C ILE A 78 -1.23 3.43 -2.57
N SER A 79 -0.04 3.23 -3.12
CA SER A 79 0.16 2.67 -4.44
C SER A 79 0.88 1.32 -4.37
N PRO A 80 0.14 0.22 -4.41
CA PRO A 80 0.74 -1.11 -4.46
C PRO A 80 1.62 -1.33 -5.70
N ALA A 81 1.20 -0.84 -6.88
CA ALA A 81 1.97 -0.95 -8.10
C ALA A 81 3.34 -0.26 -8.01
N SER A 82 3.39 0.93 -7.40
CA SER A 82 4.64 1.65 -7.20
C SER A 82 5.54 0.96 -6.17
N ALA A 83 4.98 0.49 -5.05
CA ALA A 83 5.72 -0.28 -4.06
C ALA A 83 6.29 -1.57 -4.67
N GLU A 84 5.49 -2.31 -5.44
CA GLU A 84 5.92 -3.51 -6.14
C GLU A 84 7.06 -3.22 -7.11
N CYS A 85 6.98 -2.13 -7.89
CA CYS A 85 8.03 -1.71 -8.80
C CYS A 85 9.35 -1.42 -8.06
N ALA A 86 9.31 -0.65 -6.96
CA ALA A 86 10.51 -0.36 -6.17
C ALA A 86 11.14 -1.62 -5.57
N LEU A 87 10.32 -2.56 -5.11
CA LEU A 87 10.81 -3.86 -4.61
C LEU A 87 11.37 -4.73 -5.73
N ALA A 88 10.78 -4.70 -6.93
CA ALA A 88 11.31 -5.38 -8.12
C ALA A 88 12.69 -4.80 -8.52
N MET A 89 12.86 -3.49 -8.40
CA MET A 89 14.14 -2.83 -8.65
C MET A 89 15.25 -3.35 -7.72
N VAL A 90 15.02 -3.43 -6.42
CA VAL A 90 16.04 -3.93 -5.48
C VAL A 90 16.23 -5.43 -5.57
N ALA A 91 15.21 -6.19 -6.01
CA ALA A 91 15.30 -7.62 -6.26
C ALA A 91 16.39 -7.97 -7.30
N ASN A 92 16.66 -7.10 -8.28
CA ASN A 92 17.77 -7.27 -9.23
C ASN A 92 19.14 -7.36 -8.54
N GLY A 93 19.29 -6.72 -7.39
CA GLY A 93 20.50 -6.75 -6.59
C GLY A 93 20.47 -7.69 -5.39
N ALA A 94 19.33 -8.24 -5.06
CA ALA A 94 19.16 -9.18 -3.96
C ALA A 94 19.66 -10.59 -4.30
N ARG A 95 20.08 -11.33 -3.29
CA ARG A 95 20.56 -12.72 -3.42
C ARG A 95 19.94 -13.59 -2.34
N GLU A 96 19.90 -14.89 -2.59
CA GLU A 96 19.52 -15.92 -1.63
C GLU A 96 18.20 -15.57 -0.90
N ARG A 97 18.17 -15.73 0.43
CA ARG A 97 16.98 -15.52 1.26
C ARG A 97 16.37 -14.12 1.13
N THR A 98 17.20 -13.08 0.95
CA THR A 98 16.68 -11.72 0.71
C THR A 98 15.85 -11.66 -0.57
N LEU A 99 16.31 -12.25 -1.65
CA LEU A 99 15.55 -12.36 -2.91
C LEU A 99 14.28 -13.21 -2.73
N GLU A 100 14.39 -14.37 -2.06
CA GLU A 100 13.25 -15.25 -1.79
C GLU A 100 12.14 -14.54 -1.01
N GLN A 101 12.50 -13.76 0.02
CA GLN A 101 11.54 -12.99 0.80
C GLN A 101 10.85 -11.90 -0.05
N ILE A 102 11.59 -11.19 -0.90
CA ILE A 102 11.00 -10.20 -1.82
C ILE A 102 10.03 -10.89 -2.78
N LEU A 103 10.44 -11.95 -3.46
CA LEU A 103 9.60 -12.69 -4.40
C LEU A 103 8.33 -13.23 -3.71
N SER A 104 8.49 -13.81 -2.53
CA SER A 104 7.37 -14.35 -1.73
C SER A 104 6.40 -13.25 -1.30
N THR A 105 6.90 -12.09 -0.88
CA THR A 105 6.07 -10.94 -0.48
C THR A 105 5.25 -10.41 -1.66
N LEU A 106 5.84 -10.39 -2.86
CA LEU A 106 5.20 -9.93 -4.09
C LEU A 106 4.38 -11.01 -4.81
N ASN A 107 4.24 -12.20 -4.25
CA ASN A 107 3.62 -13.36 -4.90
C ASN A 107 4.20 -13.65 -6.30
N SER A 108 5.49 -13.41 -6.50
CA SER A 108 6.16 -13.61 -7.77
C SER A 108 6.92 -14.95 -7.80
N LYS A 109 6.89 -15.62 -8.94
CA LYS A 109 7.56 -16.91 -9.12
C LYS A 109 9.05 -16.77 -9.38
N SER A 110 9.48 -15.65 -9.96
CA SER A 110 10.88 -15.41 -10.34
C SER A 110 11.16 -13.93 -10.54
N LEU A 111 12.45 -13.57 -10.54
CA LEU A 111 12.91 -12.22 -10.88
C LEU A 111 12.54 -11.84 -12.32
N ASP A 112 12.64 -12.79 -13.27
CA ASP A 112 12.21 -12.53 -14.65
C ASP A 112 10.73 -12.20 -14.75
N SER A 113 9.89 -12.87 -13.97
CA SER A 113 8.46 -12.57 -13.90
C SER A 113 8.19 -11.16 -13.39
N LEU A 114 8.98 -10.69 -12.41
CA LEU A 114 8.89 -9.29 -11.93
C LEU A 114 9.35 -8.30 -13.00
N ASN A 115 10.53 -8.51 -13.57
CA ASN A 115 11.14 -7.60 -14.54
C ASN A 115 10.34 -7.46 -15.84
N ASN A 116 9.48 -8.43 -16.16
CA ASN A 116 8.68 -8.41 -17.39
C ASN A 116 7.23 -7.93 -17.18
N LYS A 117 6.86 -7.40 -16.02
CA LYS A 117 5.53 -6.83 -15.84
C LYS A 117 5.34 -5.57 -16.71
N GLU A 118 4.27 -5.57 -17.50
CA GLU A 118 3.97 -4.48 -18.44
C GLU A 118 3.75 -3.14 -17.73
N ILE A 119 3.17 -3.17 -16.51
CA ILE A 119 2.91 -1.96 -15.73
C ILE A 119 4.18 -1.13 -15.43
N TYR A 120 5.35 -1.72 -15.46
CA TYR A 120 6.61 -1.01 -15.20
C TYR A 120 7.20 -0.34 -16.44
N LYS A 121 6.73 -0.72 -17.64
CA LYS A 121 7.39 -0.35 -18.89
C LYS A 121 6.95 0.98 -19.47
N GLN A 122 5.76 1.48 -19.13
CA GLN A 122 5.25 2.69 -19.76
C GLN A 122 4.49 3.60 -18.80
N PRO A 123 4.78 4.92 -18.83
CA PRO A 123 3.81 5.91 -18.34
C PRO A 123 2.57 5.84 -19.26
N ILE A 124 1.38 5.68 -18.68
CA ILE A 124 0.14 5.82 -19.44
C ILE A 124 0.02 7.29 -19.80
N LYS A 125 0.27 7.58 -21.07
CA LYS A 125 0.06 8.90 -21.69
C LYS A 125 -0.91 8.69 -22.84
N GLU A 126 -2.18 8.64 -22.53
CA GLU A 126 -3.25 8.70 -23.53
C GLU A 126 -3.88 10.09 -23.48
N SER A 127 -4.58 10.46 -24.53
CA SER A 127 -5.16 11.80 -24.70
C SER A 127 -5.87 12.28 -23.42
N GLY A 128 -5.25 13.23 -22.71
CA GLY A 128 -5.79 13.82 -21.48
C GLY A 128 -5.58 13.03 -20.17
N THR A 129 -5.24 11.74 -20.21
CA THR A 129 -4.92 10.95 -19.02
C THR A 129 -3.42 10.80 -18.84
N LYS A 130 -2.93 11.08 -17.64
CA LYS A 130 -1.50 10.95 -17.27
C LYS A 130 -1.38 10.12 -15.99
N LEU A 131 -0.73 8.98 -16.10
CA LEU A 131 -0.25 8.21 -14.96
C LEU A 131 1.28 8.26 -14.95
N THR A 132 1.87 8.69 -13.85
CA THR A 132 3.32 8.67 -13.66
C THR A 132 3.65 7.79 -12.47
N LEU A 133 4.38 6.70 -12.73
CA LEU A 133 5.03 5.89 -11.69
C LEU A 133 6.50 6.29 -11.65
N ALA A 134 6.89 7.08 -10.68
CA ALA A 134 8.26 7.50 -10.50
C ALA A 134 8.87 6.74 -9.32
N ASN A 135 9.87 5.90 -9.61
CA ASN A 135 10.56 5.10 -8.62
C ASN A 135 12.05 5.38 -8.68
N SER A 136 12.67 5.55 -7.51
CA SER A 136 14.09 5.77 -7.41
C SER A 136 14.71 5.01 -6.25
N ILE A 137 15.99 4.64 -6.43
CA ILE A 137 16.85 4.08 -5.40
C ILE A 137 17.97 5.04 -5.13
N TRP A 138 18.10 5.45 -3.88
CA TRP A 138 19.17 6.33 -3.42
C TRP A 138 20.09 5.51 -2.52
N VAL A 139 21.35 5.41 -2.87
CA VAL A 139 22.36 4.66 -2.12
C VAL A 139 23.45 5.61 -1.64
N ASN A 140 23.81 5.53 -0.37
CA ASN A 140 24.87 6.33 0.20
C ASN A 140 26.21 6.02 -0.51
N LYS A 141 26.96 7.06 -0.90
CA LYS A 141 28.26 6.94 -1.59
C LYS A 141 29.28 6.06 -0.83
N LYS A 142 29.09 5.87 0.47
CA LYS A 142 29.92 4.94 1.28
C LYS A 142 29.75 3.47 0.83
N GLN A 143 28.68 3.13 0.12
CA GLN A 143 28.40 1.84 -0.53
C GLN A 143 28.44 2.00 -2.04
N PRO A 144 29.57 1.73 -2.71
CA PRO A 144 29.67 1.82 -4.17
C PRO A 144 28.69 0.90 -4.86
N VAL A 145 27.91 1.41 -5.81
CA VAL A 145 26.89 0.67 -6.54
C VAL A 145 27.49 0.07 -7.82
N LYS A 146 27.19 -1.19 -8.07
CA LYS A 146 27.65 -1.92 -9.27
C LYS A 146 26.96 -1.38 -10.53
N GLU A 147 27.72 -1.18 -11.59
CA GLU A 147 27.21 -0.67 -12.88
C GLU A 147 26.14 -1.60 -13.47
N GLN A 148 26.30 -2.91 -13.33
CA GLN A 148 25.30 -3.88 -13.80
C GLN A 148 23.93 -3.68 -13.15
N PHE A 149 23.90 -3.37 -11.83
CA PHE A 149 22.64 -3.11 -11.14
C PHE A 149 21.94 -1.85 -11.68
N ILE A 150 22.71 -0.80 -11.98
CA ILE A 150 22.19 0.44 -12.58
C ILE A 150 21.65 0.14 -13.99
N ALA A 151 22.39 -0.62 -14.80
CA ALA A 151 22.01 -0.99 -16.16
C ALA A 151 20.71 -1.83 -16.18
N ASP A 152 20.61 -2.83 -15.31
CA ASP A 152 19.43 -3.69 -15.21
C ASP A 152 18.17 -2.88 -14.81
N ASN A 153 18.29 -2.00 -13.81
CA ASN A 153 17.18 -1.17 -13.37
C ASN A 153 16.75 -0.13 -14.42
N LYS A 154 17.71 0.40 -15.18
CA LYS A 154 17.39 1.26 -16.34
C LYS A 154 16.65 0.48 -17.43
N LYS A 155 17.11 -0.74 -17.73
CA LYS A 155 16.54 -1.60 -18.76
C LYS A 155 15.12 -2.06 -18.47
N TYR A 156 14.88 -2.56 -17.25
CA TYR A 156 13.63 -3.24 -16.90
C TYR A 156 12.58 -2.32 -16.30
N HIS A 157 13.00 -1.26 -15.60
CA HIS A 157 12.09 -0.41 -14.82
C HIS A 157 12.13 1.06 -15.22
N ASN A 158 12.98 1.45 -16.19
CA ASN A 158 13.25 2.87 -16.50
C ASN A 158 13.55 3.69 -15.23
N ALA A 159 14.24 3.08 -14.26
CA ALA A 159 14.38 3.56 -12.92
C ALA A 159 15.55 4.53 -12.76
N TYR A 160 15.40 5.43 -11.80
CA TYR A 160 16.48 6.30 -11.37
C TYR A 160 17.25 5.66 -10.19
N VAL A 161 18.53 5.39 -10.37
CA VAL A 161 19.43 4.89 -9.32
C VAL A 161 20.53 5.90 -9.10
N SER A 162 20.69 6.40 -7.86
CA SER A 162 21.65 7.42 -7.51
C SER A 162 22.57 6.97 -6.37
N ASN A 163 23.89 7.15 -6.54
CA ASN A 163 24.91 6.85 -5.53
C ASN A 163 25.58 8.14 -5.08
N VAL A 164 25.08 8.76 -4.02
CA VAL A 164 25.41 10.12 -3.57
C VAL A 164 25.70 10.17 -2.08
N PRO A 165 26.46 11.18 -1.60
CA PRO A 165 26.59 11.40 -0.16
C PRO A 165 25.21 11.66 0.47
N PHE A 166 24.91 11.08 1.63
CA PHE A 166 23.68 11.39 2.33
C PHE A 166 23.90 12.55 3.30
N ASN A 167 23.19 13.63 3.07
CA ASN A 167 23.18 14.88 3.84
C ASN A 167 21.92 15.70 3.49
N ASP A 168 21.79 16.87 4.10
CA ASP A 168 20.61 17.73 3.88
C ASP A 168 20.46 18.20 2.42
N ASN A 169 21.55 18.42 1.69
CA ASN A 169 21.48 18.77 0.26
C ASN A 169 20.87 17.61 -0.55
N THR A 170 21.20 16.38 -0.21
CA THR A 170 20.62 15.20 -0.88
C THR A 170 19.15 15.04 -0.55
N ALA A 171 18.71 15.35 0.68
CA ALA A 171 17.29 15.40 1.02
C ALA A 171 16.55 16.38 0.12
N SER A 172 17.08 17.58 -0.08
CA SER A 172 16.53 18.57 -1.02
C SER A 172 16.47 18.05 -2.46
N THR A 173 17.53 17.38 -2.92
CA THR A 173 17.59 16.78 -4.27
C THR A 173 16.52 15.69 -4.46
N ILE A 174 16.29 14.85 -3.44
CA ILE A 174 15.23 13.83 -3.46
C ILE A 174 13.85 14.50 -3.56
N ASN A 175 13.61 15.54 -2.76
CA ASN A 175 12.35 16.27 -2.75
C ASN A 175 12.09 16.96 -4.09
N GLU A 176 13.12 17.56 -4.68
CA GLU A 176 13.04 18.16 -6.02
C GLU A 176 12.73 17.10 -7.09
N TRP A 177 13.39 15.94 -7.05
CA TRP A 177 13.10 14.82 -7.94
C TRP A 177 11.64 14.37 -7.82
N CYS A 178 11.10 14.25 -6.60
CA CYS A 178 9.69 13.92 -6.38
C CYS A 178 8.76 14.99 -6.99
N SER A 179 9.04 16.26 -6.74
CA SER A 179 8.25 17.39 -7.27
C SER A 179 8.18 17.37 -8.80
N GLN A 180 9.34 17.19 -9.46
CA GLN A 180 9.44 17.14 -10.93
C GLN A 180 8.64 15.97 -11.51
N ASN A 181 8.64 14.81 -10.84
CA ASN A 181 7.94 13.60 -11.32
C ASN A 181 6.44 13.57 -10.96
N THR A 182 5.98 14.45 -10.08
CA THR A 182 4.57 14.50 -9.63
C THR A 182 3.87 15.80 -9.98
N ASN A 183 4.40 16.54 -10.96
CA ASN A 183 3.84 17.81 -11.40
C ASN A 183 3.68 18.84 -10.27
N GLY A 184 4.65 18.89 -9.35
CA GLY A 184 4.66 19.77 -8.20
C GLY A 184 3.73 19.40 -7.05
N LYS A 185 3.11 18.21 -7.07
CA LYS A 185 2.15 17.78 -6.03
C LYS A 185 2.82 17.21 -4.80
N ILE A 186 3.98 16.58 -4.97
CA ILE A 186 4.74 15.98 -3.88
C ILE A 186 6.06 16.72 -3.75
N ASN A 187 6.19 17.57 -2.72
CA ASN A 187 7.33 18.48 -2.56
C ASN A 187 8.22 18.14 -1.35
N ASN A 188 7.75 17.28 -0.44
CA ASN A 188 8.48 16.92 0.76
C ASN A 188 8.25 15.46 1.15
N ILE A 189 9.12 14.55 0.70
CA ILE A 189 9.09 13.14 1.09
C ILE A 189 10.17 12.82 2.14
N VAL A 190 11.31 13.51 2.09
CA VAL A 190 12.44 13.35 3.01
C VAL A 190 12.69 14.66 3.73
N ASP A 191 12.51 14.67 5.06
CA ASP A 191 12.75 15.86 5.86
C ASP A 191 14.24 16.05 6.15
N LYS A 192 14.95 14.97 6.48
CA LYS A 192 16.36 14.98 6.85
C LYS A 192 17.04 13.66 6.50
N LEU A 193 18.29 13.69 6.07
CA LEU A 193 19.11 12.52 5.80
C LEU A 193 20.27 12.42 6.78
N ASP A 194 20.38 11.26 7.44
CA ASP A 194 21.55 10.91 8.26
C ASP A 194 22.62 10.23 7.37
N ASP A 195 23.88 10.58 7.60
CA ASP A 195 25.03 9.99 6.90
C ASP A 195 25.23 8.49 7.19
N LYS A 196 24.54 7.95 8.22
CA LYS A 196 24.48 6.52 8.55
C LYS A 196 23.47 5.75 7.72
N THR A 197 22.46 6.42 7.18
CA THR A 197 21.48 5.83 6.26
C THR A 197 22.22 5.26 5.05
N LYS A 198 21.87 4.04 4.64
CA LYS A 198 22.57 3.33 3.56
C LYS A 198 21.82 3.36 2.25
N MET A 199 20.52 3.07 2.28
CA MET A 199 19.70 3.00 1.07
C MET A 199 18.24 3.37 1.36
N LEU A 200 17.69 4.25 0.51
CA LEU A 200 16.29 4.63 0.51
C LEU A 200 15.64 4.28 -0.83
N LEU A 201 14.45 3.72 -0.76
CA LEU A 201 13.56 3.57 -1.89
C LEU A 201 12.50 4.65 -1.81
N ILE A 202 12.36 5.42 -2.89
CA ILE A 202 11.41 6.52 -2.97
C ILE A 202 10.42 6.25 -4.09
N ASN A 203 9.15 6.28 -3.73
CA ASN A 203 8.04 6.13 -4.67
C ASN A 203 7.21 7.41 -4.72
N ALA A 204 6.96 7.90 -5.91
CA ALA A 204 6.08 9.03 -6.16
C ALA A 204 5.11 8.67 -7.29
N LEU A 205 3.82 8.68 -6.99
CA LEU A 205 2.79 8.33 -7.96
C LEU A 205 1.78 9.46 -8.12
N TYR A 206 1.47 9.75 -9.38
CA TYR A 206 0.55 10.80 -9.77
C TYR A 206 -0.40 10.30 -10.85
N LEU A 207 -1.70 10.48 -10.64
CA LEU A 207 -2.76 10.20 -11.61
C LEU A 207 -3.54 11.47 -11.91
N LYS A 208 -3.74 11.72 -13.19
CA LYS A 208 -4.64 12.75 -13.72
C LYS A 208 -5.47 12.17 -14.84
N GLY A 209 -6.80 12.37 -14.81
CA GLY A 209 -7.70 11.91 -15.86
C GLY A 209 -9.13 12.36 -15.59
N ALA A 210 -9.88 12.62 -16.65
CA ALA A 210 -11.29 12.99 -16.56
C ALA A 210 -12.18 11.73 -16.43
N TRP A 211 -13.33 11.86 -15.77
CA TRP A 211 -14.36 10.80 -15.84
C TRP A 211 -14.85 10.59 -17.27
N MET A 212 -15.19 9.38 -17.63
CA MET A 212 -15.92 9.12 -18.88
C MET A 212 -17.28 9.84 -18.88
N ASP A 213 -17.95 9.86 -17.72
CA ASP A 213 -19.17 10.60 -17.45
C ASP A 213 -18.92 11.52 -16.25
N GLU A 214 -18.75 12.84 -16.50
CA GLU A 214 -18.48 13.84 -15.48
C GLU A 214 -19.73 14.11 -14.62
N PHE A 215 -19.55 14.45 -13.33
CA PHE A 215 -20.62 14.95 -12.51
C PHE A 215 -21.01 16.38 -12.89
N ASN A 216 -22.30 16.69 -12.81
CA ASN A 216 -22.75 18.05 -12.95
C ASN A 216 -22.40 18.85 -11.67
N LYS A 217 -21.49 19.80 -11.80
CA LYS A 217 -21.05 20.64 -10.67
C LYS A 217 -22.21 21.37 -9.96
N ASN A 218 -23.26 21.73 -10.71
CA ASN A 218 -24.43 22.41 -10.13
C ASN A 218 -25.33 21.46 -9.32
N ALA A 219 -25.13 20.15 -9.43
CA ALA A 219 -25.84 19.15 -8.64
C ALA A 219 -25.08 18.74 -7.36
N THR A 220 -23.87 19.28 -7.13
CA THR A 220 -23.11 19.06 -5.89
C THR A 220 -23.72 19.86 -4.76
N THR A 221 -24.07 19.21 -3.66
CA THR A 221 -24.71 19.81 -2.49
C THR A 221 -23.92 19.56 -1.21
N ASP A 222 -24.18 20.40 -0.19
CA ASP A 222 -23.64 20.18 1.14
C ASP A 222 -24.48 19.12 1.87
N GLU A 223 -23.84 18.01 2.24
CA GLU A 223 -24.52 16.89 2.90
C GLU A 223 -23.74 16.32 4.08
N PRO A 224 -24.41 15.67 5.03
CA PRO A 224 -23.73 15.04 6.16
C PRO A 224 -22.99 13.77 5.73
N PHE A 225 -21.79 13.62 6.28
CA PHE A 225 -20.97 12.40 6.20
C PHE A 225 -20.65 11.94 7.64
N THR A 226 -20.99 10.69 7.97
CA THR A 226 -20.76 10.11 9.30
C THR A 226 -19.38 9.45 9.32
N LYS A 227 -18.46 9.97 10.15
CA LYS A 227 -17.10 9.42 10.30
C LYS A 227 -17.10 8.11 11.10
N ALA A 228 -15.94 7.45 11.16
CA ALA A 228 -15.78 6.16 11.87
C ALA A 228 -16.07 6.26 13.38
N ASP A 229 -15.80 7.41 14.00
CA ASP A 229 -16.07 7.71 15.40
C ASP A 229 -17.54 8.03 15.68
N GLY A 230 -18.41 8.04 14.68
CA GLY A 230 -19.81 8.40 14.75
C GLY A 230 -20.11 9.89 14.69
N THR A 231 -19.09 10.75 14.65
CA THR A 231 -19.29 12.20 14.44
C THR A 231 -19.69 12.48 13.00
N THR A 232 -20.34 13.61 12.78
CA THR A 232 -20.81 14.00 11.44
C THR A 232 -20.11 15.28 11.00
N THR A 233 -19.65 15.30 9.75
CA THR A 233 -19.09 16.48 9.09
C THR A 233 -19.89 16.80 7.83
N THR A 234 -19.88 18.07 7.39
CA THR A 234 -20.49 18.49 6.13
C THR A 234 -19.49 18.35 5.00
N VAL A 235 -19.91 17.70 3.91
CA VAL A 235 -19.07 17.44 2.74
C VAL A 235 -19.76 17.93 1.46
N LYS A 236 -18.99 18.19 0.43
CA LYS A 236 -19.50 18.46 -0.93
C LYS A 236 -19.86 17.12 -1.58
N MET A 237 -21.13 16.77 -1.58
CA MET A 237 -21.65 15.53 -2.15
C MET A 237 -22.02 15.73 -3.62
N MET A 238 -21.34 15.03 -4.50
CA MET A 238 -21.58 15.02 -5.94
C MET A 238 -22.70 14.03 -6.27
N HIS A 239 -23.58 14.37 -7.20
CA HIS A 239 -24.73 13.54 -7.59
C HIS A 239 -24.77 13.28 -9.09
N GLN A 240 -25.03 12.03 -9.43
CA GLN A 240 -25.18 11.62 -10.83
C GLN A 240 -26.08 10.38 -10.94
N THR A 241 -26.86 10.27 -12.02
CA THR A 241 -27.49 9.02 -12.41
C THR A 241 -26.80 8.50 -13.67
N LEU A 242 -26.13 7.37 -13.55
CA LEU A 242 -25.32 6.79 -14.62
C LEU A 242 -25.64 5.30 -14.78
N THR A 243 -25.28 4.75 -15.95
CA THR A 243 -25.28 3.31 -16.18
C THR A 243 -23.87 2.81 -16.02
N THR A 244 -23.62 2.00 -15.01
CA THR A 244 -22.27 1.56 -14.67
C THR A 244 -22.26 0.16 -14.08
N SER A 245 -21.07 -0.40 -13.94
CA SER A 245 -20.87 -1.67 -13.26
C SER A 245 -21.19 -1.54 -11.77
N TYR A 246 -22.17 -2.29 -11.31
CA TYR A 246 -22.57 -2.36 -9.91
C TYR A 246 -22.52 -3.79 -9.45
N ASN A 247 -21.93 -4.02 -8.29
CA ASN A 247 -21.95 -5.32 -7.64
C ASN A 247 -22.32 -5.18 -6.16
N LEU A 248 -23.05 -6.15 -5.68
CA LEU A 248 -23.50 -6.28 -4.30
C LEU A 248 -23.25 -7.70 -3.83
N ASP A 249 -22.57 -7.84 -2.72
CA ASP A 249 -22.60 -9.06 -1.92
C ASP A 249 -23.08 -8.75 -0.50
N ASN A 250 -23.03 -9.74 0.40
CA ASN A 250 -23.49 -9.58 1.78
C ASN A 250 -22.63 -8.60 2.61
N ASN A 251 -21.44 -8.24 2.13
CA ASN A 251 -20.44 -7.45 2.84
C ASN A 251 -20.22 -6.07 2.24
N LEU A 252 -20.29 -5.95 0.92
CA LEU A 252 -19.85 -4.77 0.18
C LEU A 252 -20.87 -4.36 -0.89
N ARG A 253 -20.97 -3.04 -1.14
CA ARG A 253 -21.48 -2.47 -2.39
C ARG A 253 -20.33 -1.90 -3.17
N MET A 254 -20.20 -2.25 -4.44
CA MET A 254 -19.10 -1.82 -5.29
C MET A 254 -19.64 -1.21 -6.58
N ILE A 255 -19.11 -0.05 -6.94
CA ILE A 255 -19.43 0.67 -8.17
C ILE A 255 -18.15 1.07 -8.87
N SER A 256 -18.12 1.05 -10.20
CA SER A 256 -16.97 1.52 -10.97
C SER A 256 -17.26 2.82 -11.71
N MET A 257 -16.21 3.64 -11.86
CA MET A 257 -16.20 4.82 -12.71
C MET A 257 -14.95 4.79 -13.60
N PRO A 258 -15.10 4.64 -14.91
CA PRO A 258 -13.96 4.63 -15.82
C PRO A 258 -13.41 6.04 -16.04
N ILE A 259 -12.09 6.13 -16.20
CA ILE A 259 -11.40 7.32 -16.67
C ILE A 259 -11.45 7.34 -18.21
N ALA A 260 -11.84 8.47 -18.76
CA ALA A 260 -11.98 8.67 -20.20
C ALA A 260 -10.66 8.40 -20.95
N GLU A 261 -10.77 7.83 -22.14
CA GLU A 261 -9.63 7.55 -23.03
C GLU A 261 -8.49 6.82 -22.33
N SER A 262 -8.83 5.84 -21.45
CA SER A 262 -7.84 5.06 -20.74
C SER A 262 -8.39 3.68 -20.34
N TYR A 263 -7.50 2.82 -19.90
CA TYR A 263 -7.85 1.53 -19.29
C TYR A 263 -7.90 1.62 -17.75
N ILE A 264 -8.00 2.84 -17.19
CA ILE A 264 -8.03 3.07 -15.75
C ILE A 264 -9.48 3.13 -15.26
N TRP A 265 -9.81 2.31 -14.29
CA TRP A 265 -11.10 2.27 -13.63
C TRP A 265 -10.95 2.55 -12.15
N VAL A 266 -11.82 3.41 -11.61
CA VAL A 266 -11.92 3.69 -10.19
C VAL A 266 -13.11 2.93 -9.62
N TRP A 267 -12.84 2.07 -8.66
CA TRP A 267 -13.84 1.30 -7.92
C TRP A 267 -14.05 1.95 -6.57
N PHE A 268 -15.27 2.33 -6.26
CA PHE A 268 -15.70 2.78 -4.93
C PHE A 268 -16.42 1.65 -4.23
N ILE A 269 -16.00 1.37 -3.00
CA ILE A 269 -16.42 0.18 -2.25
C ILE A 269 -16.97 0.64 -0.90
N LEU A 270 -18.29 0.45 -0.69
CA LEU A 270 -18.97 0.79 0.54
C LEU A 270 -19.19 -0.48 1.37
N PRO A 271 -18.46 -0.67 2.48
CA PRO A 271 -18.67 -1.80 3.37
C PRO A 271 -20.06 -1.76 4.04
N ARG A 272 -20.61 -2.92 4.42
CA ARG A 272 -21.80 -2.95 5.23
C ARG A 272 -21.59 -2.23 6.57
N LYS A 273 -22.64 -1.70 7.17
CA LYS A 273 -22.55 -1.03 8.49
C LYS A 273 -21.96 -1.99 9.54
N GLY A 274 -21.03 -1.51 10.34
CA GLY A 274 -20.32 -2.28 11.37
C GLY A 274 -19.12 -3.11 10.88
N MET A 275 -18.83 -3.13 9.60
CA MET A 275 -17.61 -3.75 9.05
C MET A 275 -16.47 -2.73 9.05
N SER A 276 -15.32 -3.09 9.60
CA SER A 276 -14.12 -2.25 9.58
C SER A 276 -13.48 -2.18 8.18
N MET A 277 -12.65 -1.17 7.93
CA MET A 277 -11.92 -1.04 6.67
C MET A 277 -10.94 -2.19 6.45
N SER A 278 -10.30 -2.66 7.53
CA SER A 278 -9.38 -3.81 7.48
C SER A 278 -10.12 -5.11 7.11
N GLU A 279 -11.30 -5.37 7.70
CA GLU A 279 -12.14 -6.52 7.31
C GLU A 279 -12.60 -6.41 5.85
N ALA A 280 -12.94 -5.21 5.39
CA ALA A 280 -13.32 -4.98 4.00
C ALA A 280 -12.14 -5.23 3.05
N ALA A 281 -10.93 -4.79 3.40
CA ALA A 281 -9.71 -5.08 2.64
C ALA A 281 -9.41 -6.59 2.58
N ALA A 282 -9.54 -7.29 3.70
CA ALA A 282 -9.41 -8.75 3.77
C ALA A 282 -10.43 -9.48 2.88
N HIS A 283 -11.68 -9.00 2.85
CA HIS A 283 -12.72 -9.55 1.98
C HIS A 283 -12.39 -9.32 0.49
N LEU A 284 -11.91 -8.13 0.12
CA LEU A 284 -11.48 -7.81 -1.25
C LEU A 284 -10.30 -8.69 -1.69
N ALA A 285 -9.36 -9.00 -0.80
CA ALA A 285 -8.20 -9.82 -1.13
C ALA A 285 -8.53 -11.17 -1.78
N THR A 286 -9.68 -11.72 -1.46
CA THR A 286 -10.14 -13.01 -2.00
C THR A 286 -11.25 -12.88 -3.04
N ASN A 287 -11.99 -11.77 -3.04
CA ASN A 287 -13.20 -11.63 -3.84
C ASN A 287 -13.12 -10.55 -4.93
N PHE A 288 -12.14 -9.64 -4.91
CA PHE A 288 -12.08 -8.48 -5.80
C PHE A 288 -12.22 -8.85 -7.27
N ASN A 289 -11.42 -9.80 -7.76
CA ASN A 289 -11.49 -10.22 -9.16
C ASN A 289 -12.84 -10.85 -9.53
N LYS A 290 -13.50 -11.56 -8.61
CA LYS A 290 -14.85 -12.10 -8.79
C LYS A 290 -15.89 -10.99 -8.85
N LEU A 291 -15.77 -10.01 -7.96
CA LEU A 291 -16.64 -8.83 -7.90
C LEU A 291 -16.49 -7.97 -9.17
N CYS A 292 -15.26 -7.74 -9.64
CA CYS A 292 -15.03 -7.06 -10.92
C CYS A 292 -15.67 -7.80 -12.10
N LYS A 293 -15.52 -9.13 -12.18
CA LYS A 293 -16.14 -9.96 -13.24
C LYS A 293 -17.66 -9.97 -13.14
N GLY A 294 -18.22 -10.03 -11.94
CA GLY A 294 -19.67 -9.95 -11.74
C GLY A 294 -20.27 -8.59 -12.09
N ALA A 295 -19.44 -7.56 -12.13
CA ALA A 295 -19.84 -6.19 -12.47
C ALA A 295 -20.02 -5.94 -14.00
N TYR A 296 -19.86 -6.94 -14.86
CA TYR A 296 -20.17 -6.79 -16.31
C TYR A 296 -21.67 -6.56 -16.61
N HIS A 297 -22.53 -6.65 -15.59
CA HIS A 297 -23.93 -6.27 -15.73
C HIS A 297 -24.08 -4.81 -15.34
N SER A 298 -24.12 -3.95 -16.36
CA SER A 298 -24.39 -2.52 -16.19
C SER A 298 -25.77 -2.32 -15.55
N GLN A 299 -25.81 -1.56 -14.47
CA GLN A 299 -27.01 -1.17 -13.75
C GLN A 299 -27.18 0.35 -13.82
N ARG A 300 -28.42 0.81 -13.82
CA ARG A 300 -28.69 2.24 -13.64
C ARG A 300 -28.60 2.57 -12.16
N VAL A 301 -27.66 3.44 -11.80
CA VAL A 301 -27.33 3.80 -10.42
C VAL A 301 -27.51 5.29 -10.22
N LYS A 302 -28.20 5.68 -9.15
CA LYS A 302 -28.24 7.03 -8.61
C LYS A 302 -27.13 7.13 -7.57
N LEU A 303 -26.01 7.70 -7.96
CA LEU A 303 -24.78 7.78 -7.18
C LEU A 303 -24.73 9.11 -6.41
N SER A 304 -24.38 9.03 -5.13
CA SER A 304 -23.95 10.16 -4.30
C SER A 304 -22.56 9.85 -3.75
N LEU A 305 -21.56 10.62 -4.18
CA LEU A 305 -20.15 10.43 -3.83
C LEU A 305 -19.54 11.74 -3.34
N PRO A 306 -18.91 11.80 -2.15
CA PRO A 306 -18.28 13.03 -1.69
C PRO A 306 -17.04 13.35 -2.55
N ARG A 307 -16.81 14.65 -2.80
CA ARG A 307 -15.53 15.15 -3.32
C ARG A 307 -14.49 15.04 -2.21
N PHE A 308 -13.26 14.63 -2.53
CA PHE A 308 -12.17 14.50 -1.56
C PHE A 308 -10.81 14.71 -2.19
N SER A 309 -9.84 15.06 -1.34
CA SER A 309 -8.42 15.13 -1.68
C SER A 309 -7.61 14.47 -0.57
N ILE A 310 -6.65 13.65 -0.94
CA ILE A 310 -5.78 12.93 0.00
C ILE A 310 -4.33 13.16 -0.41
N GLU A 311 -3.53 13.70 0.50
CA GLU A 311 -2.08 13.59 0.47
C GLU A 311 -1.68 12.62 1.58
N TYR A 312 -0.95 11.56 1.24
CA TYR A 312 -0.60 10.51 2.20
C TYR A 312 0.87 10.13 2.08
N LYS A 313 1.61 10.42 3.15
CA LYS A 313 3.04 10.10 3.30
C LYS A 313 3.17 8.96 4.31
N THR A 314 3.84 7.88 3.92
CA THR A 314 4.03 6.71 4.79
C THR A 314 5.35 6.00 4.53
N SER A 315 5.85 5.33 5.57
CA SER A 315 6.89 4.30 5.45
C SER A 315 6.21 2.94 5.29
N LEU A 316 6.62 2.20 4.28
CA LEU A 316 6.14 0.83 4.04
C LEU A 316 6.99 -0.22 4.77
N LYS A 317 8.06 0.17 5.47
CA LYS A 317 9.00 -0.75 6.10
C LYS A 317 8.31 -1.75 7.02
N GLU A 318 7.54 -1.26 8.00
CA GLU A 318 6.87 -2.14 8.97
C GLU A 318 5.87 -3.09 8.30
N SER A 319 5.09 -2.60 7.35
CA SER A 319 4.14 -3.43 6.62
C SER A 319 4.83 -4.50 5.77
N LEU A 320 5.93 -4.18 5.11
CA LEU A 320 6.73 -5.13 4.34
C LEU A 320 7.40 -6.17 5.22
N MET A 321 7.94 -5.75 6.38
CA MET A 321 8.49 -6.69 7.37
C MET A 321 7.41 -7.63 7.90
N ALA A 322 6.24 -7.12 8.18
CA ALA A 322 5.11 -7.92 8.63
C ALA A 322 4.59 -8.88 7.54
N LEU A 323 4.72 -8.53 6.26
CA LEU A 323 4.46 -9.40 5.11
C LEU A 323 5.59 -10.43 4.86
N GLY A 324 6.65 -10.45 5.68
CA GLY A 324 7.71 -11.45 5.66
C GLY A 324 9.02 -11.03 5.00
N MET A 325 9.15 -9.77 4.58
CA MET A 325 10.37 -9.22 4.03
C MET A 325 11.23 -8.62 5.15
N THR A 326 11.82 -9.48 5.98
CA THR A 326 12.55 -9.04 7.19
C THR A 326 14.02 -8.77 6.92
N ASP A 327 14.71 -9.69 6.24
CA ASP A 327 16.16 -9.65 6.06
C ASP A 327 16.62 -8.39 5.30
N ALA A 328 15.82 -7.94 4.34
CA ALA A 328 16.14 -6.78 3.51
C ALA A 328 16.36 -5.47 4.32
N PHE A 329 15.84 -5.40 5.55
CA PHE A 329 15.84 -4.21 6.40
C PHE A 329 16.86 -4.27 7.55
N ASP A 330 17.68 -5.30 7.62
CA ASP A 330 18.67 -5.44 8.67
C ASP A 330 20.03 -5.98 8.15
N LYS A 331 20.92 -6.32 9.08
CA LYS A 331 22.26 -6.84 8.79
C LYS A 331 22.29 -8.19 8.06
N ASN A 332 21.17 -8.91 8.01
CA ASN A 332 21.06 -10.19 7.30
C ASN A 332 20.77 -10.01 5.81
N ALA A 333 20.57 -8.77 5.36
CA ALA A 333 20.34 -8.43 3.97
C ALA A 333 21.52 -8.89 3.08
N ASN A 334 21.21 -9.61 2.01
CA ASN A 334 22.15 -9.94 0.95
C ASN A 334 21.82 -9.15 -0.32
N PHE A 335 22.39 -7.94 -0.43
CA PHE A 335 22.36 -7.11 -1.61
C PHE A 335 23.71 -7.10 -2.35
N GLY A 336 24.39 -8.26 -2.38
CA GLY A 336 25.67 -8.43 -3.07
C GLY A 336 25.62 -8.13 -4.58
N GLY A 337 24.43 -8.08 -5.19
CA GLY A 337 24.24 -7.60 -6.55
C GLY A 337 24.24 -6.08 -6.68
N ILE A 338 24.02 -5.33 -5.59
CA ILE A 338 24.08 -3.86 -5.57
C ILE A 338 25.48 -3.37 -5.21
N SER A 339 26.07 -3.89 -4.13
CA SER A 339 27.37 -3.45 -3.61
C SER A 339 28.11 -4.61 -2.97
N ASP A 340 29.45 -4.54 -2.99
CA ASP A 340 30.32 -5.50 -2.26
C ASP A 340 30.43 -5.15 -0.77
N LYS A 341 29.95 -3.97 -0.35
CA LYS A 341 29.85 -3.58 1.05
C LYS A 341 28.51 -3.96 1.65
N PRO A 342 28.44 -4.25 2.98
CA PRO A 342 27.17 -4.56 3.64
C PRO A 342 26.14 -3.46 3.44
N LEU A 343 25.00 -3.82 2.86
CA LEU A 343 23.92 -2.91 2.48
C LEU A 343 22.57 -3.48 2.92
N TYR A 344 21.71 -2.65 3.44
CA TYR A 344 20.30 -2.95 3.72
C TYR A 344 19.43 -1.75 3.38
N ILE A 345 18.13 -1.95 3.28
CA ILE A 345 17.13 -0.88 3.05
C ILE A 345 16.83 -0.23 4.39
N ASP A 346 17.10 1.07 4.52
CA ASP A 346 16.72 1.81 5.73
C ASP A 346 15.23 2.09 5.76
N ASP A 347 14.68 2.51 4.61
CA ASP A 347 13.25 2.75 4.47
C ASP A 347 12.75 2.59 3.02
N VAL A 348 11.44 2.34 2.89
CA VAL A 348 10.68 2.39 1.65
C VAL A 348 9.61 3.45 1.83
N MET A 349 9.90 4.66 1.36
CA MET A 349 9.04 5.82 1.53
C MET A 349 8.08 5.95 0.36
N GLN A 350 6.81 6.12 0.66
CA GLN A 350 5.78 6.42 -0.32
C GLN A 350 5.08 7.72 0.04
N ASN A 351 4.94 8.61 -0.93
CA ASN A 351 4.04 9.74 -0.85
C ASN A 351 3.12 9.73 -2.08
N THR A 352 1.82 9.79 -1.83
CA THR A 352 0.78 9.73 -2.84
C THR A 352 -0.12 10.95 -2.73
N TYR A 353 -0.59 11.40 -3.87
CA TYR A 353 -1.62 12.44 -3.97
C TYR A 353 -2.75 11.94 -4.86
N LEU A 354 -3.97 12.00 -4.35
CA LEU A 354 -5.19 11.68 -5.08
C LEU A 354 -6.25 12.73 -4.80
N LYS A 355 -6.79 13.32 -5.85
CA LYS A 355 -7.94 14.21 -5.79
C LYS A 355 -9.07 13.63 -6.64
N ILE A 356 -10.26 13.59 -6.11
CA ILE A 356 -11.49 13.16 -6.79
C ILE A 356 -12.50 14.31 -6.71
N ASP A 357 -12.89 14.82 -7.86
CA ASP A 357 -13.89 15.87 -8.00
C ASP A 357 -14.87 15.57 -9.14
N GLU A 358 -15.73 16.54 -9.49
CA GLU A 358 -16.77 16.39 -10.49
C GLU A 358 -16.24 16.05 -11.88
N LYS A 359 -15.00 16.44 -12.17
CA LYS A 359 -14.39 16.24 -13.50
C LYS A 359 -13.58 14.95 -13.58
N GLY A 360 -13.06 14.43 -12.48
CA GLY A 360 -12.22 13.23 -12.51
C GLY A 360 -11.22 13.13 -11.37
N ALA A 361 -10.15 12.37 -11.64
CA ALA A 361 -8.94 12.33 -10.83
C ALA A 361 -8.03 13.48 -11.31
N GLU A 362 -7.88 14.53 -10.54
CA GLU A 362 -7.16 15.76 -10.87
C GLU A 362 -7.39 16.25 -12.32
N ALA A 363 -8.61 16.76 -12.61
CA ALA A 363 -9.14 16.98 -13.94
C ALA A 363 -8.30 17.87 -14.86
N ALA A 364 -8.13 17.40 -16.09
CA ALA A 364 -7.93 18.21 -17.29
C ALA A 364 -9.31 18.45 -17.94
N ALA A 365 -9.55 19.64 -18.46
CA ALA A 365 -10.75 19.89 -19.23
C ALA A 365 -10.66 19.13 -20.57
N ILE A 366 -11.36 18.01 -20.68
CA ILE A 366 -11.65 17.35 -21.95
C ILE A 366 -13.13 17.56 -22.19
N THR A 367 -13.47 18.23 -23.29
CA THR A 367 -14.88 18.43 -23.66
C THR A 367 -15.37 17.16 -24.35
N HIS A 368 -15.99 16.26 -23.60
CA HIS A 368 -16.74 15.16 -24.19
C HIS A 368 -18.13 15.61 -24.61
N VAL A 369 -18.43 15.51 -25.89
CA VAL A 369 -19.80 15.61 -26.38
C VAL A 369 -20.42 14.21 -26.28
N SER A 370 -21.17 13.96 -25.21
CA SER A 370 -21.97 12.74 -25.11
C SER A 370 -23.05 12.75 -26.17
N VAL A 371 -22.87 11.94 -27.22
CA VAL A 371 -23.97 11.64 -28.13
C VAL A 371 -24.90 10.67 -27.41
N GLY A 372 -25.98 11.21 -26.85
CA GLY A 372 -27.02 10.41 -26.23
C GLY A 372 -27.67 9.46 -27.22
N TYR A 373 -27.37 8.17 -27.12
CA TYR A 373 -28.24 7.17 -27.72
C TYR A 373 -29.61 7.29 -27.06
N LEU A 374 -30.66 7.42 -27.87
CA LEU A 374 -32.04 7.27 -27.42
C LEU A 374 -32.26 5.85 -26.94
N ALA A 375 -31.79 5.57 -25.72
CA ALA A 375 -32.03 4.30 -25.07
C ALA A 375 -33.52 4.20 -24.70
N MET A 376 -34.12 3.08 -25.02
CA MET A 376 -35.45 2.69 -24.52
C MET A 376 -35.54 3.02 -23.05
N ARG A 377 -36.66 3.64 -22.59
CA ARG A 377 -36.90 4.01 -21.20
C ARG A 377 -36.60 2.81 -20.29
N PRO A 378 -35.72 2.93 -19.32
CA PRO A 378 -35.45 1.84 -18.39
C PRO A 378 -36.73 1.52 -17.62
N THR A 379 -37.10 0.24 -17.57
CA THR A 379 -38.30 -0.25 -16.88
C THR A 379 -38.10 -0.38 -15.37
N LYS A 380 -36.89 -0.16 -14.85
CA LYS A 380 -36.54 -0.27 -13.40
C LYS A 380 -36.05 1.05 -12.83
N GLU A 381 -36.45 1.36 -11.60
CA GLU A 381 -35.93 2.46 -10.84
C GLU A 381 -34.42 2.29 -10.62
N PRO A 382 -33.62 3.39 -10.64
CA PRO A 382 -32.21 3.32 -10.41
C PRO A 382 -31.89 2.86 -8.99
N ILE A 383 -30.83 2.06 -8.84
CA ILE A 383 -30.32 1.64 -7.52
C ILE A 383 -29.66 2.83 -6.85
N GLU A 384 -30.10 3.19 -5.64
CA GLU A 384 -29.46 4.27 -4.89
C GLU A 384 -28.21 3.75 -4.18
N VAL A 385 -27.07 4.43 -4.41
CA VAL A 385 -25.80 4.19 -3.74
C VAL A 385 -25.25 5.52 -3.22
N LYS A 386 -25.18 5.65 -1.91
CA LYS A 386 -24.70 6.86 -1.23
C LYS A 386 -23.50 6.54 -0.36
N PHE A 387 -22.38 7.23 -0.63
CA PHE A 387 -21.14 7.16 0.13
C PHE A 387 -21.15 8.22 1.23
N ASP A 388 -21.96 8.01 2.25
CA ASP A 388 -22.20 8.93 3.38
C ASP A 388 -21.46 8.52 4.67
N ARG A 389 -20.55 7.55 4.58
CA ARG A 389 -19.72 7.03 5.66
C ARG A 389 -18.43 6.45 5.10
N PRO A 390 -17.44 6.07 5.95
CA PRO A 390 -16.16 5.56 5.49
C PRO A 390 -16.27 4.46 4.43
N PHE A 391 -15.45 4.57 3.40
CA PHE A 391 -15.44 3.66 2.27
C PHE A 391 -14.02 3.42 1.76
N LEU A 392 -13.82 2.32 1.06
CA LEU A 392 -12.59 2.02 0.34
C LEU A 392 -12.69 2.45 -1.13
N TYR A 393 -11.53 2.66 -1.74
CA TYR A 393 -11.43 2.79 -3.20
C TYR A 393 -10.25 1.97 -3.73
N VAL A 394 -10.37 1.53 -4.97
CA VAL A 394 -9.33 0.81 -5.71
C VAL A 394 -9.28 1.38 -7.12
N ILE A 395 -8.11 1.83 -7.56
CA ILE A 395 -7.87 2.30 -8.92
C ILE A 395 -7.05 1.23 -9.64
N THR A 396 -7.59 0.73 -10.75
CA THR A 396 -6.99 -0.38 -11.50
C THR A 396 -6.67 0.02 -12.93
N ASP A 397 -5.61 -0.54 -13.45
CA ASP A 397 -5.42 -0.72 -14.88
C ASP A 397 -6.03 -2.08 -15.25
N VAL A 398 -7.12 -2.07 -16.04
CA VAL A 398 -7.86 -3.28 -16.39
C VAL A 398 -7.15 -4.14 -17.43
N MET A 399 -6.20 -3.59 -18.18
CA MET A 399 -5.40 -4.35 -19.15
C MET A 399 -4.37 -5.22 -18.47
N THR A 400 -3.67 -4.68 -17.47
CA THR A 400 -2.65 -5.40 -16.70
C THR A 400 -3.20 -6.07 -15.45
N ASN A 401 -4.47 -5.78 -15.09
CA ASN A 401 -5.11 -6.15 -13.83
C ASN A 401 -4.32 -5.69 -12.59
N SER A 402 -3.60 -4.59 -12.69
CA SER A 402 -2.77 -4.05 -11.63
C SER A 402 -3.54 -3.04 -10.79
N ILE A 403 -3.36 -3.08 -9.46
CA ILE A 403 -3.87 -2.05 -8.56
C ILE A 403 -2.88 -0.90 -8.50
N LEU A 404 -3.25 0.23 -9.10
CA LEU A 404 -2.45 1.46 -9.15
C LEU A 404 -2.47 2.20 -7.82
N PHE A 405 -3.68 2.44 -7.31
CA PHE A 405 -3.93 3.04 -6.00
C PHE A 405 -5.00 2.27 -5.25
N THR A 406 -4.91 2.30 -3.95
CA THR A 406 -5.99 1.86 -3.07
C THR A 406 -5.90 2.59 -1.74
N GLY A 407 -7.01 2.67 -1.04
CA GLY A 407 -7.05 3.33 0.26
C GLY A 407 -8.44 3.42 0.84
N GLN A 408 -8.54 4.23 1.87
CA GLN A 408 -9.82 4.56 2.53
C GLN A 408 -10.05 6.07 2.55
N VAL A 409 -11.31 6.43 2.54
CA VAL A 409 -11.82 7.78 2.82
C VAL A 409 -12.67 7.70 4.07
N GLY A 410 -12.13 8.16 5.18
CA GLY A 410 -12.82 8.23 6.47
C GLY A 410 -13.33 9.64 6.79
N ASN A 411 -12.73 10.67 6.15
CA ASN A 411 -13.11 12.06 6.26
C ASN A 411 -12.85 12.80 4.94
N PRO A 412 -13.86 13.02 4.10
CA PRO A 412 -13.69 13.66 2.81
C PRO A 412 -13.67 15.20 2.84
N THR A 413 -13.42 15.82 3.99
CA THR A 413 -13.21 17.27 4.04
C THR A 413 -11.87 17.64 3.40
N GLU A 414 -11.87 18.72 2.60
CA GLU A 414 -10.67 19.27 1.96
C GLU A 414 -9.74 19.93 2.98
#